data_ccc87c422e8bbf843c9eef895f77e8e9
#
_entry.id   ccc87c422e8bbf843c9eef895f77e8e9
#
_cell.length_a   1.000
_cell.length_b   1.000
_cell.length_c   1.000
_cell.angle_alpha   90.00
_cell.angle_beta   90.00
_cell.angle_gamma   90.00
#
_symmetry.space_group_name_H-M   'P 1'
#
loop_
_entity.id
_entity.type
_entity.pdbx_description
1 polymer ?
#
loop_
_entity_poly.entity_id
_entity_poly.type
_entity_poly.pdbx_seq_one_letter_code
_entity_poly.pdbx_strand_id
1 'polypeptide(L)'
;MANRCNKVVDLVWAGNLLYVPRTIWKGALSFGLVNIPVGLYPATSDKSIHFNQFEDGTSDRIRYKKVNERTGEEVGNDDIVRGFDLGGGEYVILSDEELESAEPKKSRQIEISDFVSQPDIDPVYFRASYYLAPEGAGADKAYALLRKAMADADRIGIATMVMRNKEYLVAIRPEEDALALHTMYFSDEVRVPGKELPELPDEGDVSDRELSMAQLLIESMESDWNPDRYHDTHREKVEDLIEEKRQGHEIVIQEPAEPAAKVVDLMEALNASIKAAAKPGAKSTRAGAPAKRAPARSTSTAKKKAPAKTAKQPARAKQPASRRKAS
;
A
#
# COMPACT_ATOMS: atom_id res chain seq x y z
N MET A 1 22.62 -5.31 47.36
CA MET A 1 21.66 -6.43 47.13
C MET A 1 20.27 -5.86 47.06
N ALA A 2 19.72 -5.69 45.89
CA ALA A 2 18.30 -5.59 45.65
C ALA A 2 18.07 -5.65 44.13
N ASN A 3 17.64 -6.78 43.68
CA ASN A 3 17.11 -7.08 42.36
C ASN A 3 15.94 -6.12 42.04
N ARG A 4 16.09 -5.25 41.07
CA ARG A 4 14.93 -4.62 40.40
C ARG A 4 14.52 -5.45 39.23
N CYS A 5 13.58 -6.34 39.53
CA CYS A 5 12.77 -7.08 38.60
C CYS A 5 12.09 -6.15 37.61
N ASN A 6 12.30 -6.43 36.34
CA ASN A 6 11.59 -5.86 35.20
C ASN A 6 10.09 -6.23 35.35
N LYS A 7 9.27 -5.33 35.86
CA LYS A 7 7.82 -5.47 35.81
C LYS A 7 7.34 -5.14 34.39
N VAL A 8 7.25 -6.17 33.58
CA VAL A 8 6.29 -6.18 32.46
C VAL A 8 4.92 -6.16 33.12
N VAL A 9 4.23 -5.04 32.99
CA VAL A 9 2.85 -4.92 33.46
C VAL A 9 1.97 -5.63 32.43
N ASP A 10 1.63 -6.89 32.76
CA ASP A 10 0.55 -7.61 32.10
C ASP A 10 -0.78 -6.91 32.42
N LEU A 11 -1.23 -6.01 31.59
CA LEU A 11 -2.61 -5.55 31.58
C LEU A 11 -3.41 -6.44 30.64
N VAL A 12 -3.86 -7.56 31.19
CA VAL A 12 -4.92 -8.37 30.57
C VAL A 12 -6.26 -7.73 30.95
N TRP A 13 -6.88 -7.02 30.01
CA TRP A 13 -8.30 -6.70 30.08
C TRP A 13 -8.96 -7.11 28.76
N ALA A 14 -9.91 -8.05 28.88
CA ALA A 14 -10.91 -8.41 27.87
C ALA A 14 -10.44 -8.49 26.41
N GLY A 15 -9.77 -9.58 26.03
CA GLY A 15 -9.74 -10.06 24.64
C GLY A 15 -8.87 -9.30 23.63
N ASN A 16 -8.31 -8.15 23.94
CA ASN A 16 -7.36 -7.43 23.11
C ASN A 16 -5.97 -7.51 23.72
N LEU A 17 -5.12 -8.38 23.20
CA LEU A 17 -3.68 -8.25 23.39
C LEU A 17 -3.30 -6.87 22.85
N LEU A 18 -2.91 -5.95 23.73
CA LEU A 18 -2.28 -4.70 23.30
C LEU A 18 -0.99 -5.06 22.55
N TYR A 19 -1.07 -5.07 21.22
CA TYR A 19 0.09 -5.26 20.37
C TYR A 19 0.97 -4.01 20.49
N VAL A 20 2.00 -4.10 21.33
CA VAL A 20 3.04 -3.05 21.40
C VAL A 20 3.92 -3.23 20.16
N PRO A 21 3.93 -2.26 19.23
CA PRO A 21 4.75 -2.35 18.04
C PRO A 21 6.22 -2.45 18.43
N ARG A 22 6.97 -3.33 17.74
CA ARG A 22 8.41 -3.48 17.98
C ARG A 22 9.15 -2.28 17.41
N THR A 23 10.16 -1.81 18.14
CA THR A 23 11.10 -0.81 17.65
C THR A 23 11.81 -1.35 16.40
N ILE A 24 11.72 -0.63 15.29
CA ILE A 24 12.35 -1.01 14.03
C ILE A 24 13.72 -0.39 13.82
N TRP A 25 14.01 0.71 14.54
CA TRP A 25 15.27 1.43 14.50
C TRP A 25 15.49 2.16 15.84
N LYS A 26 16.73 2.28 16.26
CA LYS A 26 17.15 3.01 17.47
C LYS A 26 18.32 3.92 17.15
N GLY A 27 18.26 5.13 17.66
CA GLY A 27 19.30 6.13 17.47
C GLY A 27 19.06 7.39 18.26
N ALA A 28 19.54 8.50 17.77
CA ALA A 28 19.35 9.81 18.38
C ALA A 28 18.75 10.79 17.37
N LEU A 29 17.79 11.58 17.83
CA LEU A 29 17.28 12.75 17.14
C LEU A 29 18.15 13.94 17.55
N SER A 30 18.79 14.60 16.61
CA SER A 30 19.67 15.73 16.86
C SER A 30 19.18 17.00 16.17
N PHE A 31 19.27 18.10 16.89
CA PHE A 31 19.09 19.45 16.35
C PHE A 31 20.08 20.40 17.04
N GLY A 32 20.95 20.99 16.27
CA GLY A 32 22.08 21.75 16.80
C GLY A 32 22.95 20.90 17.73
N LEU A 33 23.10 21.30 18.99
CA LEU A 33 23.92 20.60 20.00
C LEU A 33 23.11 19.60 20.85
N VAL A 34 21.81 19.49 20.64
CA VAL A 34 20.94 18.63 21.44
C VAL A 34 20.78 17.27 20.75
N ASN A 35 21.05 16.20 21.51
CA ASN A 35 20.84 14.82 21.08
C ASN A 35 19.83 14.15 22.01
N ILE A 36 18.78 13.59 21.42
CA ILE A 36 17.69 12.92 22.14
C ILE A 36 17.67 11.46 21.71
N PRO A 37 18.02 10.51 22.58
CA PRO A 37 17.87 9.10 22.26
C PRO A 37 16.41 8.74 21.97
N VAL A 38 16.16 8.10 20.83
CA VAL A 38 14.80 7.76 20.36
C VAL A 38 14.76 6.39 19.73
N GLY A 39 13.59 5.75 19.83
CA GLY A 39 13.20 4.57 19.07
C GLY A 39 12.16 4.93 18.02
N LEU A 40 12.23 4.27 16.86
CA LEU A 40 11.31 4.41 15.74
C LEU A 40 10.35 3.23 15.74
N TYR A 41 9.05 3.51 15.70
CA TYR A 41 7.96 2.54 15.71
C TYR A 41 7.06 2.73 14.49
N PRO A 42 6.56 1.66 13.85
CA PRO A 42 5.58 1.80 12.78
C PRO A 42 4.32 2.52 13.28
N ALA A 43 3.86 3.54 12.56
CA ALA A 43 2.59 4.21 12.84
C ALA A 43 1.40 3.47 12.22
N THR A 44 1.65 2.58 11.27
CA THR A 44 0.65 1.80 10.56
C THR A 44 0.92 0.31 10.68
N SER A 45 -0.11 -0.51 10.56
CA SER A 45 0.02 -1.96 10.47
C SER A 45 -0.59 -2.44 9.17
N ASP A 46 0.14 -3.32 8.47
CA ASP A 46 -0.41 -4.02 7.32
C ASP A 46 -1.48 -5.01 7.79
N LYS A 47 -2.68 -4.88 7.24
CA LYS A 47 -3.82 -5.76 7.49
C LYS A 47 -4.16 -6.65 6.30
N SER A 48 -3.26 -6.71 5.31
CA SER A 48 -3.42 -7.57 4.13
C SER A 48 -3.50 -9.04 4.52
N ILE A 49 -4.42 -9.77 3.89
CA ILE A 49 -4.53 -11.21 4.08
C ILE A 49 -3.44 -11.89 3.26
N HIS A 50 -2.58 -12.64 3.94
CA HIS A 50 -1.50 -13.37 3.29
C HIS A 50 -1.87 -14.83 3.08
N PHE A 51 -1.76 -15.29 1.83
CA PHE A 51 -2.01 -16.69 1.46
C PHE A 51 -0.69 -17.43 1.24
N ASN A 52 -0.64 -18.65 1.76
CA ASN A 52 0.39 -19.60 1.35
C ASN A 52 -0.04 -20.32 0.06
N GLN A 53 0.92 -20.63 -0.79
CA GLN A 53 0.66 -21.38 -2.02
C GLN A 53 0.83 -22.87 -1.77
N PHE A 54 -0.10 -23.66 -2.31
CA PHE A 54 -0.12 -25.09 -2.25
C PHE A 54 -0.25 -25.68 -3.65
N GLU A 55 0.25 -26.89 -3.86
CA GLU A 55 0.02 -27.63 -5.10
C GLU A 55 -1.44 -28.09 -5.15
N ASP A 56 -2.10 -27.89 -6.31
CA ASP A 56 -3.50 -28.25 -6.47
C ASP A 56 -3.71 -29.77 -6.30
N GLY A 57 -4.76 -30.16 -5.57
CA GLY A 57 -5.06 -31.57 -5.26
C GLY A 57 -4.18 -32.20 -4.19
N THR A 58 -3.25 -31.47 -3.58
CA THR A 58 -2.41 -31.93 -2.49
C THR A 58 -2.49 -30.99 -1.30
N SER A 59 -1.81 -31.36 -0.19
CA SER A 59 -1.61 -30.48 0.97
C SER A 59 -0.19 -29.91 1.02
N ASP A 60 0.56 -30.04 -0.07
CA ASP A 60 1.97 -29.71 -0.12
C ASP A 60 2.20 -28.25 -0.40
N ARG A 61 2.97 -27.59 0.47
CA ARG A 61 3.29 -26.17 0.36
C ARG A 61 4.38 -25.93 -0.67
N ILE A 62 4.16 -24.99 -1.59
CA ILE A 62 5.14 -24.58 -2.58
C ILE A 62 6.26 -23.75 -1.94
N ARG A 63 7.49 -24.01 -2.35
CA ARG A 63 8.70 -23.24 -2.02
C ARG A 63 9.40 -22.79 -3.27
N TYR A 64 9.99 -21.59 -3.23
CA TYR A 64 10.79 -21.07 -4.33
C TYR A 64 12.25 -21.44 -4.16
N LYS A 65 12.88 -21.84 -5.28
CA LYS A 65 14.31 -22.07 -5.40
C LYS A 65 14.90 -21.08 -6.40
N LYS A 66 16.11 -20.63 -6.13
CA LYS A 66 16.87 -19.80 -7.09
C LYS A 66 17.59 -20.73 -8.04
N VAL A 67 17.36 -20.55 -9.32
CA VAL A 67 18.00 -21.37 -10.37
C VAL A 67 18.69 -20.46 -11.37
N ASN A 68 19.80 -20.96 -11.93
CA ASN A 68 20.48 -20.31 -13.04
C ASN A 68 19.60 -20.40 -14.30
N GLU A 69 19.28 -19.27 -14.90
CA GLU A 69 18.38 -19.19 -16.06
C GLU A 69 18.85 -20.05 -17.24
N ARG A 70 20.17 -20.13 -17.47
CA ARG A 70 20.74 -20.86 -18.61
C ARG A 70 20.83 -22.36 -18.36
N THR A 71 21.19 -22.80 -17.14
CA THR A 71 21.46 -24.23 -16.83
C THR A 71 20.27 -24.92 -16.15
N GLY A 72 19.37 -24.17 -15.51
CA GLY A 72 18.29 -24.69 -14.68
C GLY A 72 18.76 -25.25 -13.33
N GLU A 73 20.05 -25.17 -13.02
CA GLU A 73 20.61 -25.70 -11.76
C GLU A 73 20.34 -24.74 -10.60
N GLU A 74 20.15 -25.28 -9.42
CA GLU A 74 19.96 -24.52 -8.18
C GLU A 74 21.24 -23.79 -7.80
N VAL A 75 21.14 -22.48 -7.47
CA VAL A 75 22.28 -21.63 -7.09
C VAL A 75 22.17 -21.24 -5.62
N GLY A 76 23.24 -21.48 -4.87
CA GLY A 76 23.36 -21.06 -3.48
C GLY A 76 23.37 -19.54 -3.32
N ASN A 77 22.95 -19.04 -2.17
CA ASN A 77 22.95 -17.58 -1.94
C ASN A 77 24.37 -16.99 -2.01
N ASP A 78 25.37 -17.75 -1.61
CA ASP A 78 26.78 -17.32 -1.56
C ASP A 78 27.43 -17.23 -2.97
N ASP A 79 26.79 -17.87 -3.96
CA ASP A 79 27.23 -17.85 -5.36
C ASP A 79 26.52 -16.78 -6.20
N ILE A 80 25.65 -15.96 -5.58
CA ILE A 80 24.86 -14.94 -6.27
C ILE A 80 25.53 -13.58 -6.10
N VAL A 81 25.91 -12.96 -7.21
CA VAL A 81 26.42 -11.58 -7.27
C VAL A 81 25.38 -10.63 -7.83
N ARG A 82 25.55 -9.35 -7.59
CA ARG A 82 24.62 -8.30 -8.09
C ARG A 82 25.16 -7.70 -9.38
N GLY A 83 24.30 -7.59 -10.37
CA GLY A 83 24.62 -6.93 -11.64
C GLY A 83 23.68 -5.75 -11.89
N PHE A 84 24.25 -4.59 -12.26
CA PHE A 84 23.50 -3.45 -12.73
C PHE A 84 23.40 -3.50 -14.26
N ASP A 85 22.19 -3.45 -14.78
CA ASP A 85 21.92 -3.51 -16.23
C ASP A 85 22.19 -2.14 -16.87
N LEU A 86 23.13 -2.11 -17.83
CA LEU A 86 23.44 -0.92 -18.63
C LEU A 86 22.56 -0.83 -19.89
N GLY A 87 21.74 -1.85 -20.15
CA GLY A 87 21.00 -2.00 -21.40
C GLY A 87 21.80 -2.76 -22.45
N GLY A 88 21.10 -3.30 -23.47
CA GLY A 88 21.76 -4.06 -24.55
C GLY A 88 22.32 -5.42 -24.16
N GLY A 89 22.09 -5.90 -22.94
CA GLY A 89 22.61 -7.16 -22.42
C GLY A 89 23.96 -7.04 -21.72
N GLU A 90 24.44 -5.82 -21.46
CA GLU A 90 25.66 -5.54 -20.71
C GLU A 90 25.32 -5.30 -19.22
N TYR A 91 26.09 -5.94 -18.33
CA TYR A 91 25.92 -5.83 -16.89
C TYR A 91 27.24 -5.45 -16.21
N VAL A 92 27.17 -4.51 -15.27
CA VAL A 92 28.26 -4.23 -14.33
C VAL A 92 28.04 -5.05 -13.08
N ILE A 93 28.96 -5.99 -12.82
CA ILE A 93 28.91 -6.79 -11.60
C ILE A 93 29.54 -6.00 -10.46
N LEU A 94 28.83 -5.91 -9.35
CA LEU A 94 29.28 -5.24 -8.13
C LEU A 94 29.41 -6.27 -7.01
N SER A 95 30.56 -6.28 -6.36
CA SER A 95 30.77 -7.10 -5.16
C SER A 95 30.03 -6.50 -3.95
N ASP A 96 29.78 -7.31 -2.94
CA ASP A 96 29.17 -6.83 -1.71
C ASP A 96 30.07 -5.82 -0.98
N GLU A 97 31.41 -5.97 -1.07
CA GLU A 97 32.39 -5.03 -0.50
C GLU A 97 32.34 -3.65 -1.20
N GLU A 98 32.22 -3.63 -2.53
CA GLU A 98 32.06 -2.37 -3.29
C GLU A 98 30.76 -1.66 -2.91
N LEU A 99 29.67 -2.40 -2.79
CA LEU A 99 28.38 -1.85 -2.36
C LEU A 99 28.43 -1.34 -0.90
N GLU A 100 29.09 -2.07 0.00
CA GLU A 100 29.29 -1.63 1.39
C GLU A 100 30.16 -0.35 1.47
N SER A 101 31.13 -0.19 0.57
CA SER A 101 31.97 1.02 0.52
C SER A 101 31.18 2.26 0.08
N ALA A 102 30.14 2.07 -0.73
CA ALA A 102 29.23 3.13 -1.20
C ALA A 102 28.06 3.39 -0.23
N GLU A 103 27.90 2.53 0.80
CA GLU A 103 26.83 2.74 1.80
C GLU A 103 27.05 4.05 2.56
N PRO A 104 25.98 4.81 2.85
CA PRO A 104 26.08 5.96 3.73
C PRO A 104 26.66 5.52 5.07
N LYS A 105 27.56 6.32 5.64
CA LYS A 105 28.10 6.03 6.97
C LYS A 105 26.94 5.70 7.92
N LYS A 106 27.01 4.54 8.58
CA LYS A 106 25.96 4.03 9.48
C LYS A 106 25.78 4.98 10.67
N SER A 107 25.28 6.17 10.42
CA SER A 107 24.89 7.14 11.43
C SER A 107 23.57 6.65 12.04
N ARG A 108 23.58 6.42 13.35
CA ARG A 108 22.34 6.21 14.11
C ARG A 108 21.76 7.55 14.58
N GLN A 109 21.78 8.53 13.69
CA GLN A 109 21.28 9.87 13.97
C GLN A 109 20.22 10.26 12.94
N ILE A 110 19.23 10.96 13.42
CA ILE A 110 18.26 11.70 12.62
C ILE A 110 18.66 13.16 12.83
N GLU A 111 19.26 13.78 11.83
CA GLU A 111 19.78 15.13 11.92
C GLU A 111 18.80 16.12 11.30
N ILE A 112 18.17 16.94 12.14
CA ILE A 112 17.28 18.00 11.67
C ILE A 112 18.15 19.13 11.12
N SER A 113 17.95 19.40 9.82
CA SER A 113 18.62 20.51 9.11
C SER A 113 17.79 21.78 9.09
N ASP A 114 16.47 21.65 8.93
CA ASP A 114 15.58 22.76 8.71
C ASP A 114 14.25 22.61 9.44
N PHE A 115 13.55 23.72 9.66
CA PHE A 115 12.17 23.75 10.12
C PHE A 115 11.32 24.52 9.11
N VAL A 116 10.27 23.89 8.61
CA VAL A 116 9.39 24.44 7.58
C VAL A 116 7.92 24.41 8.04
N SER A 117 7.06 25.11 7.32
CA SER A 117 5.61 25.04 7.55
C SER A 117 5.05 23.78 6.88
N GLN A 118 4.13 23.08 7.55
CA GLN A 118 3.56 21.85 6.98
C GLN A 118 2.85 22.06 5.63
N PRO A 119 2.05 23.13 5.42
CA PRO A 119 1.43 23.39 4.12
C PRO A 119 2.38 23.58 2.95
N ASP A 120 3.67 23.86 3.22
CA ASP A 120 4.67 24.05 2.16
C ASP A 120 5.13 22.73 1.54
N ILE A 121 4.80 21.59 2.17
CA ILE A 121 5.15 20.26 1.66
C ILE A 121 3.93 19.64 0.99
N ASP A 122 4.05 19.43 -0.33
CA ASP A 122 3.03 18.70 -1.08
C ASP A 122 2.90 17.26 -0.54
N PRO A 123 1.68 16.77 -0.28
CA PRO A 123 1.44 15.39 0.19
C PRO A 123 2.07 14.30 -0.65
N VAL A 124 2.34 14.53 -1.93
CA VAL A 124 3.01 13.59 -2.85
C VAL A 124 4.40 13.17 -2.37
N TYR A 125 5.07 14.01 -1.58
CA TYR A 125 6.38 13.69 -1.03
C TYR A 125 6.34 12.66 0.10
N PHE A 126 5.23 12.48 0.80
CA PHE A 126 5.15 11.56 1.95
C PHE A 126 5.03 10.10 1.49
N ARG A 127 5.81 9.21 2.13
CA ARG A 127 5.86 7.79 1.74
C ARG A 127 5.35 6.86 2.84
N ALA A 128 5.98 6.88 4.01
CA ALA A 128 5.62 5.99 5.12
C ALA A 128 5.73 6.73 6.45
N SER A 129 4.87 6.36 7.39
CA SER A 129 4.72 7.04 8.68
C SER A 129 5.17 6.17 9.84
N TYR A 130 5.82 6.80 10.80
CA TYR A 130 6.36 6.20 12.01
C TYR A 130 6.12 7.12 13.20
N TYR A 131 6.23 6.57 14.41
CA TYR A 131 6.29 7.33 15.63
C TYR A 131 7.70 7.27 16.22
N LEU A 132 8.16 8.39 16.76
CA LEU A 132 9.37 8.49 17.57
C LEU A 132 8.97 8.48 19.04
N ALA A 133 9.60 7.64 19.83
CA ALA A 133 9.46 7.66 21.28
C ALA A 133 10.83 7.83 21.94
N PRO A 134 10.92 8.56 23.08
CA PRO A 134 12.17 8.72 23.80
C PRO A 134 12.64 7.38 24.35
N GLU A 135 13.95 7.13 24.29
CA GLU A 135 14.57 5.93 24.84
C GLU A 135 15.65 6.29 25.90
N GLY A 136 15.61 5.63 27.02
CA GLY A 136 16.60 5.78 28.08
C GLY A 136 16.32 6.92 29.08
N ALA A 137 17.04 6.87 30.19
CA ALA A 137 16.87 7.84 31.26
C ALA A 137 17.33 9.25 30.84
N GLY A 138 16.46 10.24 31.00
CA GLY A 138 16.77 11.64 30.73
C GLY A 138 16.43 12.15 29.33
N ALA A 139 15.97 11.29 28.43
CA ALA A 139 15.50 11.69 27.11
C ALA A 139 14.16 12.44 27.15
N ASP A 140 13.29 12.10 28.11
CA ASP A 140 11.89 12.56 28.18
C ASP A 140 11.76 14.08 28.17
N LYS A 141 12.57 14.79 28.96
CA LYS A 141 12.49 16.26 29.08
C LYS A 141 12.88 16.95 27.77
N ALA A 142 13.96 16.52 27.13
CA ALA A 142 14.43 17.10 25.88
C ALA A 142 13.45 16.77 24.73
N TYR A 143 12.93 15.58 24.72
CA TYR A 143 11.89 15.14 23.76
C TYR A 143 10.61 15.98 23.89
N ALA A 144 10.08 16.10 25.10
CA ALA A 144 8.86 16.88 25.37
C ALA A 144 9.05 18.36 25.02
N LEU A 145 10.25 18.92 25.33
CA LEU A 145 10.58 20.30 24.97
C LEU A 145 10.57 20.50 23.45
N LEU A 146 11.23 19.62 22.69
CA LEU A 146 11.28 19.74 21.24
C LEU A 146 9.87 19.62 20.65
N ARG A 147 9.10 18.60 21.05
CA ARG A 147 7.73 18.39 20.57
C ARG A 147 6.85 19.63 20.82
N LYS A 148 6.90 20.17 22.03
CA LYS A 148 6.14 21.37 22.40
C LYS A 148 6.58 22.60 21.61
N ALA A 149 7.89 22.82 21.49
CA ALA A 149 8.41 23.96 20.74
C ALA A 149 8.02 23.93 19.27
N MET A 150 8.04 22.74 18.64
CA MET A 150 7.61 22.57 17.26
C MET A 150 6.09 22.80 17.11
N ALA A 151 5.29 22.32 18.06
CA ALA A 151 3.83 22.55 18.09
C ALA A 151 3.49 24.03 18.27
N ASP A 152 4.11 24.71 19.25
CA ASP A 152 3.87 26.12 19.55
C ASP A 152 4.32 27.02 18.37
N ALA A 153 5.35 26.62 17.62
CA ALA A 153 5.84 27.33 16.44
C ALA A 153 5.08 26.98 15.14
N ASP A 154 4.24 25.95 15.15
CA ASP A 154 3.60 25.39 13.96
C ASP A 154 4.63 25.03 12.88
N ARG A 155 5.65 24.25 13.27
CA ARG A 155 6.74 23.86 12.38
C ARG A 155 7.00 22.36 12.44
N ILE A 156 7.43 21.82 11.30
CA ILE A 156 7.93 20.47 11.16
C ILE A 156 9.43 20.50 10.85
N GLY A 157 10.15 19.52 11.35
CA GLY A 157 11.59 19.41 11.11
C GLY A 157 11.87 18.57 9.87
N ILE A 158 12.72 19.06 9.00
CA ILE A 158 13.27 18.30 7.87
C ILE A 158 14.60 17.72 8.30
N ALA A 159 14.79 16.43 8.07
CA ALA A 159 15.96 15.70 8.50
C ALA A 159 16.39 14.64 7.49
N THR A 160 17.60 14.13 7.66
CA THR A 160 18.05 12.90 6.99
C THR A 160 18.33 11.81 8.01
N MET A 161 18.12 10.56 7.62
CA MET A 161 18.43 9.39 8.43
C MET A 161 18.85 8.21 7.58
N VAL A 162 19.69 7.35 8.16
CA VAL A 162 20.06 6.07 7.52
C VAL A 162 19.32 4.93 8.21
N MET A 163 18.58 4.15 7.43
CA MET A 163 17.88 2.96 7.87
C MET A 163 18.04 1.83 6.82
N ARG A 164 18.43 0.64 7.26
CA ARG A 164 18.65 -0.52 6.37
C ARG A 164 19.56 -0.20 5.19
N ASN A 165 20.67 0.49 5.45
CA ASN A 165 21.70 0.84 4.46
C ASN A 165 21.23 1.81 3.37
N LYS A 166 20.09 2.48 3.56
CA LYS A 166 19.59 3.52 2.67
C LYS A 166 19.39 4.82 3.45
N GLU A 167 19.76 5.93 2.81
CA GLU A 167 19.45 7.28 3.30
C GLU A 167 18.00 7.65 2.93
N TYR A 168 17.34 8.30 3.87
CA TYR A 168 15.97 8.78 3.74
C TYR A 168 15.92 10.26 4.09
N LEU A 169 15.23 11.03 3.27
CA LEU A 169 14.72 12.32 3.65
C LEU A 169 13.49 12.08 4.54
N VAL A 170 13.40 12.80 5.65
CA VAL A 170 12.30 12.63 6.61
C VAL A 170 11.73 13.96 7.08
N ALA A 171 10.43 13.99 7.31
CA ALA A 171 9.73 15.08 7.98
C ALA A 171 9.32 14.62 9.39
N ILE A 172 9.62 15.44 10.40
CA ILE A 172 9.26 15.19 11.80
C ILE A 172 8.19 16.19 12.19
N ARG A 173 7.06 15.70 12.62
CA ARG A 173 5.89 16.50 12.96
C ARG A 173 5.46 16.27 14.41
N PRO A 174 5.14 17.34 15.17
CA PRO A 174 4.55 17.17 16.50
C PRO A 174 3.11 16.65 16.36
N GLU A 175 2.81 15.57 17.07
CA GLU A 175 1.48 15.06 17.32
C GLU A 175 1.08 15.32 18.77
N GLU A 176 -0.18 14.99 19.12
CA GLU A 176 -0.72 15.24 20.45
C GLU A 176 0.16 14.62 21.56
N ASP A 177 0.53 13.34 21.40
CA ASP A 177 1.27 12.60 22.42
C ASP A 177 2.71 12.21 21.98
N ALA A 178 3.04 12.34 20.70
CA ALA A 178 4.32 11.86 20.15
C ALA A 178 4.88 12.81 19.07
N LEU A 179 6.09 12.50 18.61
CA LEU A 179 6.60 13.00 17.34
C LEU A 179 6.32 11.95 16.26
N ALA A 180 5.64 12.34 15.19
CA ALA A 180 5.53 11.53 13.99
C ALA A 180 6.74 11.79 13.08
N LEU A 181 7.24 10.75 12.45
CA LEU A 181 8.27 10.81 11.43
C LEU A 181 7.71 10.23 10.14
N HIS A 182 7.76 11.00 9.07
CA HIS A 182 7.36 10.55 7.74
C HIS A 182 8.60 10.46 6.86
N THR A 183 8.86 9.29 6.26
CA THR A 183 9.85 9.20 5.18
C THR A 183 9.29 9.88 3.94
N MET A 184 10.17 10.53 3.19
CA MET A 184 9.81 11.33 2.03
C MET A 184 10.57 10.84 0.80
N TYR A 185 10.03 11.15 -0.37
CA TYR A 185 10.73 11.04 -1.63
C TYR A 185 11.70 12.21 -1.81
N PHE A 186 12.81 11.99 -2.50
CA PHE A 186 13.64 13.08 -3.00
C PHE A 186 12.97 13.74 -4.20
N SER A 187 13.37 14.96 -4.52
CA SER A 187 12.71 15.76 -5.58
C SER A 187 12.80 15.11 -6.97
N ASP A 188 13.83 14.33 -7.23
CA ASP A 188 14.05 13.58 -8.46
C ASP A 188 13.22 12.28 -8.55
N GLU A 189 12.65 11.81 -7.42
CA GLU A 189 11.74 10.67 -7.37
C GLU A 189 10.28 11.09 -7.65
N VAL A 190 9.95 12.38 -7.56
CA VAL A 190 8.59 12.91 -7.74
C VAL A 190 8.38 13.35 -9.19
N ARG A 191 7.38 12.77 -9.84
CA ARG A 191 7.05 13.06 -11.23
C ARG A 191 6.31 14.39 -11.37
N VAL A 192 6.60 15.09 -12.45
CA VAL A 192 5.93 16.36 -12.78
C VAL A 192 4.79 16.08 -13.76
N PRO A 193 3.50 16.23 -13.35
CA PRO A 193 2.36 15.85 -14.19
C PRO A 193 2.39 16.45 -15.59
N GLY A 194 2.65 17.73 -15.73
CA GLY A 194 2.67 18.42 -17.03
C GLY A 194 3.80 18.01 -17.99
N LYS A 195 4.76 17.19 -17.51
CA LYS A 195 5.87 16.71 -18.35
C LYS A 195 5.75 15.22 -18.68
N GLU A 196 5.12 14.45 -17.80
CA GLU A 196 5.16 12.99 -17.84
C GLU A 196 3.80 12.34 -18.12
N LEU A 197 2.70 13.09 -17.93
CA LEU A 197 1.38 12.60 -18.28
C LEU A 197 1.08 12.87 -19.75
N PRO A 198 0.40 11.94 -20.45
CA PRO A 198 -0.17 12.24 -21.75
C PRO A 198 -1.21 13.35 -21.58
N GLU A 199 -1.57 13.98 -22.66
CA GLU A 199 -2.47 15.13 -22.79
C GLU A 199 -3.43 15.37 -21.61
N LEU A 200 -3.17 16.45 -20.87
CA LEU A 200 -4.11 16.93 -19.86
C LEU A 200 -5.09 17.87 -20.55
N PRO A 201 -6.40 17.79 -20.25
CA PRO A 201 -7.38 18.69 -20.85
C PRO A 201 -7.17 20.11 -20.39
N ASP A 202 -7.40 21.06 -21.29
CA ASP A 202 -7.42 22.48 -20.97
C ASP A 202 -8.72 22.86 -20.23
N GLU A 203 -8.63 23.77 -19.27
CA GLU A 203 -9.80 24.27 -18.53
C GLU A 203 -10.77 25.11 -19.40
N GLY A 204 -10.37 25.47 -20.63
CA GLY A 204 -11.09 26.36 -21.52
C GLY A 204 -12.44 25.88 -22.05
N ASP A 205 -12.72 24.58 -21.94
CA ASP A 205 -13.95 23.97 -22.44
C ASP A 205 -15.07 23.88 -21.39
N VAL A 206 -14.84 24.37 -20.16
CA VAL A 206 -15.81 24.30 -19.05
C VAL A 206 -16.65 25.57 -19.02
N SER A 207 -17.97 25.46 -19.19
CA SER A 207 -18.87 26.60 -19.07
C SER A 207 -19.15 26.97 -17.61
N ASP A 208 -19.41 28.27 -17.33
CA ASP A 208 -19.75 28.77 -15.99
C ASP A 208 -20.95 28.02 -15.37
N ARG A 209 -21.89 27.59 -16.21
CA ARG A 209 -23.06 26.84 -15.77
C ARG A 209 -22.70 25.44 -15.28
N GLU A 210 -21.85 24.75 -15.99
CA GLU A 210 -21.36 23.42 -15.62
C GLU A 210 -20.52 23.50 -14.33
N LEU A 211 -19.65 24.49 -14.24
CA LEU A 211 -18.85 24.76 -13.06
C LEU A 211 -19.75 25.01 -11.82
N SER A 212 -20.75 25.88 -11.95
CA SER A 212 -21.68 26.18 -10.86
C SER A 212 -22.48 24.95 -10.41
N MET A 213 -22.90 24.11 -11.35
CA MET A 213 -23.61 22.87 -11.01
C MET A 213 -22.69 21.86 -10.34
N ALA A 214 -21.43 21.73 -10.76
CA ALA A 214 -20.45 20.87 -10.12
C ALA A 214 -20.16 21.35 -8.69
N GLN A 215 -20.03 22.67 -8.47
CA GLN A 215 -19.84 23.26 -7.14
C GLN A 215 -21.02 22.95 -6.20
N LEU A 216 -22.27 23.12 -6.66
CA LEU A 216 -23.46 22.76 -5.88
C LEU A 216 -23.49 21.28 -5.51
N LEU A 217 -23.04 20.40 -6.40
CA LEU A 217 -22.94 18.96 -6.09
C LEU A 217 -21.88 18.70 -5.03
N ILE A 218 -20.71 19.31 -5.15
CA ILE A 218 -19.63 19.19 -4.16
C ILE A 218 -20.11 19.67 -2.79
N GLU A 219 -20.72 20.85 -2.71
CA GLU A 219 -21.29 21.39 -1.47
C GLU A 219 -22.35 20.46 -0.87
N SER A 220 -23.19 19.83 -1.70
CA SER A 220 -24.21 18.89 -1.23
C SER A 220 -23.64 17.57 -0.66
N MET A 221 -22.38 17.28 -0.98
CA MET A 221 -21.66 16.07 -0.52
C MET A 221 -20.61 16.40 0.55
N GLU A 222 -20.46 17.67 0.93
CA GLU A 222 -19.53 18.08 1.97
C GLU A 222 -19.84 17.38 3.29
N SER A 223 -18.83 16.89 3.95
CA SER A 223 -18.93 16.24 5.26
C SER A 223 -17.59 16.30 5.99
N ASP A 224 -17.65 16.26 7.32
CA ASP A 224 -16.44 16.16 8.13
C ASP A 224 -15.67 14.86 7.82
N TRP A 225 -14.35 14.98 7.84
CA TRP A 225 -13.47 13.82 7.70
C TRP A 225 -13.64 12.87 8.88
N ASN A 226 -14.08 11.65 8.60
CA ASN A 226 -14.18 10.57 9.58
C ASN A 226 -13.61 9.28 8.94
N PRO A 227 -12.40 8.85 9.32
CA PRO A 227 -11.76 7.65 8.77
C PRO A 227 -12.57 6.37 9.06
N ASP A 228 -13.32 6.31 10.16
CA ASP A 228 -14.12 5.13 10.54
C ASP A 228 -15.29 4.84 9.58
N ARG A 229 -15.60 5.76 8.67
CA ARG A 229 -16.62 5.55 7.62
C ARG A 229 -16.12 4.71 6.45
N TYR A 230 -14.79 4.54 6.32
CA TYR A 230 -14.17 3.89 5.17
C TYR A 230 -13.59 2.55 5.60
N HIS A 231 -14.12 1.47 5.06
CA HIS A 231 -13.72 0.10 5.35
C HIS A 231 -13.19 -0.60 4.11
N ASP A 232 -12.24 -1.49 4.29
CA ASP A 232 -11.77 -2.38 3.23
C ASP A 232 -12.79 -3.52 3.01
N THR A 233 -13.77 -3.24 2.16
CA THR A 233 -14.85 -4.21 1.85
C THR A 233 -14.34 -5.46 1.13
N HIS A 234 -13.17 -5.41 0.47
CA HIS A 234 -12.57 -6.59 -0.13
C HIS A 234 -12.04 -7.53 0.95
N ARG A 235 -11.30 -6.98 1.91
CA ARG A 235 -10.79 -7.76 3.05
C ARG A 235 -11.93 -8.40 3.84
N GLU A 236 -12.99 -7.65 4.16
CA GLU A 236 -14.17 -8.20 4.85
C GLU A 236 -14.76 -9.39 4.09
N LYS A 237 -14.94 -9.27 2.77
CA LYS A 237 -15.46 -10.38 1.95
C LYS A 237 -14.54 -11.59 1.92
N VAL A 238 -13.22 -11.39 1.92
CA VAL A 238 -12.25 -12.50 1.96
C VAL A 238 -12.25 -13.16 3.33
N GLU A 239 -12.35 -12.41 4.43
CA GLU A 239 -12.48 -12.92 5.78
C GLU A 239 -13.76 -13.76 5.93
N ASP A 240 -14.90 -13.27 5.44
CA ASP A 240 -16.18 -13.99 5.41
C ASP A 240 -16.04 -15.31 4.62
N LEU A 241 -15.41 -15.27 3.45
CA LEU A 241 -15.17 -16.41 2.60
C LEU A 241 -14.30 -17.49 3.28
N ILE A 242 -13.28 -17.06 3.99
CA ILE A 242 -12.41 -17.95 4.78
C ILE A 242 -13.22 -18.62 5.89
N GLU A 243 -14.05 -17.85 6.59
CA GLU A 243 -14.84 -18.38 7.69
C GLU A 243 -15.95 -19.33 7.20
N GLU A 244 -16.62 -19.04 6.09
CA GLU A 244 -17.58 -19.93 5.44
C GLU A 244 -16.93 -21.28 5.05
N LYS A 245 -15.74 -21.23 4.43
CA LYS A 245 -14.97 -22.44 4.09
C LYS A 245 -14.54 -23.23 5.32
N ARG A 246 -14.14 -22.55 6.37
CA ARG A 246 -13.75 -23.16 7.64
C ARG A 246 -14.91 -23.91 8.28
N GLN A 247 -16.14 -23.41 8.15
CA GLN A 247 -17.36 -24.05 8.65
C GLN A 247 -17.86 -25.17 7.73
N GLY A 248 -17.21 -25.42 6.59
CA GLY A 248 -17.58 -26.48 5.65
C GLY A 248 -18.79 -26.16 4.78
N HIS A 249 -19.16 -24.90 4.63
CA HIS A 249 -20.21 -24.46 3.73
C HIS A 249 -19.70 -24.35 2.28
N GLU A 250 -20.53 -24.79 1.34
CA GLU A 250 -20.25 -24.64 -0.09
C GLU A 250 -20.49 -23.17 -0.48
N ILE A 251 -19.48 -22.54 -1.08
CA ILE A 251 -19.53 -21.12 -1.42
C ILE A 251 -20.28 -20.94 -2.73
N VAL A 252 -21.35 -20.15 -2.71
CA VAL A 252 -22.04 -19.69 -3.91
C VAL A 252 -21.34 -18.41 -4.39
N ILE A 253 -20.62 -18.50 -5.51
CA ILE A 253 -20.05 -17.32 -6.17
C ILE A 253 -21.18 -16.49 -6.74
N GLN A 254 -21.39 -15.28 -6.23
CA GLN A 254 -22.27 -14.31 -6.87
C GLN A 254 -21.59 -13.78 -8.14
N GLU A 255 -22.27 -13.87 -9.27
CA GLU A 255 -21.82 -13.24 -10.50
C GLU A 255 -21.63 -11.71 -10.28
N PRO A 256 -20.57 -11.11 -10.86
CA PRO A 256 -20.37 -9.67 -10.77
C PRO A 256 -21.59 -8.93 -11.32
N ALA A 257 -22.02 -7.90 -10.60
CA ALA A 257 -23.06 -7.00 -11.12
C ALA A 257 -22.59 -6.38 -12.45
N GLU A 258 -23.45 -6.34 -13.45
CA GLU A 258 -23.16 -5.74 -14.75
C GLU A 258 -22.63 -4.29 -14.56
N PRO A 259 -21.63 -3.87 -15.36
CA PRO A 259 -21.07 -2.53 -15.26
C PRO A 259 -22.16 -1.48 -15.51
N ALA A 260 -22.22 -0.49 -14.62
CA ALA A 260 -23.16 0.61 -14.71
C ALA A 260 -23.12 1.29 -16.09
N ALA A 261 -24.31 1.61 -16.58
CA ALA A 261 -24.57 2.08 -17.92
C ALA A 261 -23.71 3.30 -18.36
N LYS A 262 -23.52 3.34 -19.68
CA LYS A 262 -22.83 4.39 -20.45
C LYS A 262 -23.16 5.80 -19.98
N VAL A 263 -22.14 6.64 -19.95
CA VAL A 263 -22.25 8.09 -19.72
C VAL A 263 -23.26 8.68 -20.69
N VAL A 264 -24.44 8.94 -20.16
CA VAL A 264 -25.48 9.74 -20.78
C VAL A 264 -25.14 11.17 -20.38
N ASP A 265 -25.31 12.12 -21.26
CA ASP A 265 -25.05 13.55 -21.12
C ASP A 265 -24.66 14.03 -19.70
N LEU A 266 -23.49 14.66 -19.57
CA LEU A 266 -22.93 15.15 -18.29
C LEU A 266 -23.94 15.98 -17.50
N MET A 267 -24.73 16.82 -18.19
CA MET A 267 -25.76 17.68 -17.59
C MET A 267 -26.92 16.87 -17.01
N GLU A 268 -27.31 15.80 -17.67
CA GLU A 268 -28.37 14.91 -17.17
C GLU A 268 -27.90 14.10 -15.96
N ALA A 269 -26.66 13.64 -15.97
CA ALA A 269 -26.04 12.94 -14.85
C ALA A 269 -25.87 13.85 -13.62
N LEU A 270 -25.42 15.09 -13.78
CA LEU A 270 -25.32 16.10 -12.72
C LEU A 270 -26.69 16.43 -12.12
N ASN A 271 -27.72 16.66 -12.95
CA ASN A 271 -29.08 16.90 -12.49
C ASN A 271 -29.68 15.71 -11.73
N ALA A 272 -29.41 14.49 -12.16
CA ALA A 272 -29.85 13.29 -11.48
C ALA A 272 -29.18 13.14 -10.09
N SER A 273 -27.89 13.44 -10.01
CA SER A 273 -27.11 13.37 -8.76
C SER A 273 -27.58 14.44 -7.75
N ILE A 274 -27.83 15.66 -8.17
CA ILE A 274 -28.37 16.74 -7.31
C ILE A 274 -29.75 16.36 -6.78
N LYS A 275 -30.64 15.80 -7.62
CA LYS A 275 -31.96 15.33 -7.20
C LYS A 275 -31.89 14.17 -6.21
N ALA A 276 -30.89 13.31 -6.33
CA ALA A 276 -30.66 12.20 -5.40
C ALA A 276 -30.14 12.71 -4.04
N ALA A 277 -29.23 13.67 -4.04
CA ALA A 277 -28.68 14.30 -2.83
C ALA A 277 -29.70 15.17 -2.08
N ALA A 278 -30.67 15.79 -2.79
CA ALA A 278 -31.71 16.65 -2.21
C ALA A 278 -32.87 15.88 -1.52
N LYS A 279 -32.90 14.54 -1.53
CA LYS A 279 -33.91 13.76 -0.80
C LYS A 279 -33.44 13.57 0.65
N PRO A 280 -34.11 14.21 1.65
CA PRO A 280 -33.79 14.00 3.06
C PRO A 280 -34.22 12.58 3.46
N GLY A 281 -33.27 11.67 3.72
CA GLY A 281 -33.56 10.37 4.29
C GLY A 281 -32.98 9.15 3.63
N ALA A 282 -32.14 9.25 2.61
CA ALA A 282 -31.41 8.11 2.11
C ALA A 282 -30.19 7.83 3.00
N LYS A 283 -30.43 7.32 4.21
CA LYS A 283 -29.45 6.53 4.93
C LYS A 283 -29.07 5.39 3.99
N SER A 284 -27.80 5.25 3.68
CA SER A 284 -27.24 4.08 3.04
C SER A 284 -27.53 2.85 3.91
N THR A 285 -28.74 2.33 3.77
CA THR A 285 -29.08 1.00 4.23
C THR A 285 -28.75 0.06 3.07
N ARG A 286 -27.61 -0.55 3.14
CA ARG A 286 -27.29 -1.77 2.41
C ARG A 286 -28.33 -2.80 2.88
N ALA A 287 -29.44 -2.89 2.15
CA ALA A 287 -30.53 -3.83 2.42
C ALA A 287 -30.06 -5.23 2.05
N GLY A 288 -29.88 -6.05 3.08
CA GLY A 288 -30.02 -7.48 2.93
C GLY A 288 -31.46 -7.77 2.50
N ALA A 289 -31.65 -8.29 1.30
CA ALA A 289 -32.95 -8.71 0.82
C ALA A 289 -33.36 -10.00 1.54
N PRO A 290 -34.58 -10.11 2.07
CA PRO A 290 -35.06 -11.35 2.67
C PRO A 290 -35.41 -12.35 1.58
N ALA A 291 -34.88 -13.56 1.71
CA ALA A 291 -35.24 -14.72 0.89
C ALA A 291 -36.75 -14.98 0.92
N LYS A 292 -37.43 -14.77 -0.20
CA LYS A 292 -38.76 -15.31 -0.43
C LYS A 292 -38.65 -16.74 -0.96
N ARG A 293 -39.04 -17.68 -0.11
CA ARG A 293 -39.39 -19.07 -0.47
C ARG A 293 -40.46 -19.05 -1.56
N ALA A 294 -40.23 -19.78 -2.65
CA ALA A 294 -41.26 -20.25 -3.53
C ALA A 294 -41.10 -21.75 -3.82
N PRO A 295 -42.18 -22.51 -4.04
CA PRO A 295 -42.23 -23.92 -3.74
C PRO A 295 -41.84 -24.79 -4.95
N ALA A 296 -41.40 -26.00 -4.62
CA ALA A 296 -41.13 -27.09 -5.52
C ALA A 296 -42.30 -27.44 -6.44
N ARG A 297 -41.99 -27.71 -7.69
CA ARG A 297 -42.79 -28.69 -8.51
C ARG A 297 -41.93 -29.35 -9.58
N SER A 298 -41.94 -30.60 -9.44
CA SER A 298 -41.52 -31.81 -10.08
C SER A 298 -41.64 -31.92 -11.60
N THR A 299 -40.77 -32.84 -12.11
CA THR A 299 -40.92 -33.79 -13.26
C THR A 299 -40.77 -33.15 -14.66
N SER A 300 -40.01 -33.69 -15.61
CA SER A 300 -39.80 -35.05 -16.08
C SER A 300 -38.77 -35.08 -17.23
N THR A 301 -37.97 -36.11 -17.27
CA THR A 301 -37.44 -36.92 -18.39
C THR A 301 -37.51 -36.45 -19.83
N ALA A 302 -36.36 -36.45 -20.52
CA ALA A 302 -36.05 -37.22 -21.74
C ALA A 302 -34.69 -36.81 -22.32
N LYS A 303 -33.70 -37.67 -22.29
CA LYS A 303 -33.11 -38.59 -23.27
C LYS A 303 -32.99 -38.00 -24.70
N LYS A 304 -31.77 -37.70 -25.20
CA LYS A 304 -31.15 -38.37 -26.35
C LYS A 304 -29.92 -37.65 -26.90
N LYS A 305 -28.87 -38.48 -27.02
CA LYS A 305 -27.91 -38.67 -28.11
C LYS A 305 -26.91 -37.55 -28.47
N ALA A 306 -25.65 -37.91 -28.25
CA ALA A 306 -24.49 -37.46 -29.01
C ALA A 306 -24.60 -37.90 -30.52
N PRO A 307 -23.84 -37.31 -31.42
CA PRO A 307 -22.63 -38.01 -31.86
C PRO A 307 -21.39 -37.13 -32.08
N ALA A 308 -20.26 -37.82 -31.95
CA ALA A 308 -18.92 -37.41 -32.31
C ALA A 308 -18.75 -37.08 -33.79
N LYS A 309 -17.77 -36.22 -34.12
CA LYS A 309 -16.83 -36.36 -35.26
C LYS A 309 -15.73 -35.30 -35.23
N THR A 310 -14.53 -35.77 -35.07
CA THR A 310 -13.39 -35.85 -36.01
C THR A 310 -12.51 -34.61 -36.08
N ALA A 311 -11.28 -34.90 -35.76
CA ALA A 311 -10.05 -34.18 -35.91
C ALA A 311 -9.79 -33.59 -37.31
N LYS A 312 -9.11 -32.46 -37.37
CA LYS A 312 -8.14 -32.15 -38.43
C LYS A 312 -7.08 -31.20 -37.92
N GLN A 313 -5.84 -31.70 -37.86
CA GLN A 313 -4.61 -30.91 -37.89
C GLN A 313 -4.45 -30.26 -39.26
N PRO A 314 -3.77 -29.13 -39.36
CA PRO A 314 -2.94 -28.84 -40.52
C PRO A 314 -1.49 -28.57 -40.14
N ALA A 315 -0.69 -29.32 -40.72
CA ALA A 315 0.56 -29.22 -41.48
C ALA A 315 1.50 -28.03 -41.20
N ARG A 316 2.66 -28.46 -40.86
CA ARG A 316 4.01 -27.92 -40.91
C ARG A 316 4.31 -27.22 -42.23
N ALA A 317 4.72 -25.96 -42.22
CA ALA A 317 5.31 -25.27 -43.37
C ALA A 317 6.82 -24.99 -43.12
N LYS A 318 7.55 -25.24 -44.14
CA LYS A 318 9.00 -25.32 -44.26
C LYS A 318 9.70 -23.96 -44.17
N GLN A 319 10.89 -23.95 -43.58
CA GLN A 319 11.94 -22.95 -43.78
C GLN A 319 12.47 -22.96 -45.22
N PRO A 320 12.98 -21.86 -45.74
CA PRO A 320 14.02 -21.89 -46.74
C PRO A 320 15.38 -21.41 -46.19
N ALA A 321 16.38 -22.12 -46.73
CA ALA A 321 17.79 -22.04 -46.38
C ALA A 321 18.52 -20.80 -46.93
N SER A 322 19.56 -20.50 -46.23
CA SER A 322 20.80 -19.74 -46.50
C SER A 322 21.15 -19.36 -47.93
N ARG A 323 21.71 -18.15 -48.08
CA ARG A 323 22.80 -17.91 -49.01
C ARG A 323 23.83 -16.92 -48.48
N ARG A 324 25.03 -17.40 -48.21
CA ARG A 324 26.29 -16.66 -48.07
C ARG A 324 26.64 -15.93 -49.38
N LYS A 325 27.24 -14.76 -49.26
CA LYS A 325 28.43 -14.25 -50.03
C LYS A 325 28.85 -12.96 -49.31
N ALA A 326 29.98 -12.90 -48.79
CA ALA A 326 31.36 -12.57 -49.17
C ALA A 326 31.50 -11.32 -50.06
N SER A 327 31.93 -10.25 -49.46
CA SER A 327 33.09 -9.40 -49.78
C SER A 327 33.30 -8.41 -48.65
#